data_0de27ddca17c65db07a4821d5ed0dd3e
#
_entry.id   0de27ddca17c65db07a4821d5ed0dd3e
#
_cell.length_a   1.000
_cell.length_b   1.000
_cell.length_c   1.000
_cell.angle_alpha   90.00
_cell.angle_beta   90.00
_cell.angle_gamma   90.00
#
_symmetry.space_group_name_H-M   'P 1'
#
loop_
_entity.id
_entity.type
_entity.pdbx_description
1 polymer ?
#
loop_
_entity_poly.entity_id
_entity_poly.type
_entity_poly.pdbx_seq_one_letter_code
_entity_poly.pdbx_strand_id
1 'polypeptide(L)'
;KCREFSRISAASQQAIEFGQHTTKARSEREIARDNLIGKIAEVAFSKMMKENYGIEVPLDFNYYPRGQWDNQDAEINGWRIDIKGTRSGGRWMLIEWNKLNFRQRDNNLSHLFVMFTVDWNRNTDQPTGKVSYRGAVSLDKLKKGVPTTVILRKGSILPGTKTHLQADNYGIRFKDLYKHLNHMVKYLLEGPPKQSLTDGYRNPYTGETTLEILRKSTADKEKSQKSEGDSTAAFEN
;
A
#
# COMPACT_ATOMS: atom_id res chain seq x y z
N LYS A 1 2.51 -11.35 -20.08
CA LYS A 1 1.75 -10.11 -19.84
C LYS A 1 2.22 -9.40 -18.56
N CYS A 2 2.15 -9.99 -17.33
CA CYS A 2 2.62 -9.32 -16.10
C CYS A 2 4.10 -8.88 -16.16
N ARG A 3 5.00 -9.73 -16.70
CA ARG A 3 6.42 -9.37 -16.84
C ARG A 3 6.66 -8.21 -17.81
N GLU A 4 5.96 -8.22 -18.92
CA GLU A 4 6.04 -7.15 -19.92
C GLU A 4 5.53 -5.84 -19.32
N PHE A 5 4.33 -5.87 -18.69
CA PHE A 5 3.77 -4.74 -17.97
C PHE A 5 4.77 -4.18 -16.95
N SER A 6 5.33 -5.02 -16.10
CA SER A 6 6.23 -4.58 -15.02
C SER A 6 7.50 -3.91 -15.55
N ARG A 7 8.06 -4.41 -16.67
CA ARG A 7 9.25 -3.82 -17.31
C ARG A 7 8.97 -2.44 -17.90
N ILE A 8 7.85 -2.29 -18.63
CA ILE A 8 7.48 -1.02 -19.26
C ILE A 8 7.09 0.01 -18.18
N SER A 9 6.30 -0.38 -17.19
CA SER A 9 5.93 0.49 -16.06
C SER A 9 7.15 0.94 -15.25
N ALA A 10 8.15 0.07 -15.05
CA ALA A 10 9.37 0.46 -14.33
C ALA A 10 10.16 1.54 -15.07
N ALA A 11 10.30 1.43 -16.37
CA ALA A 11 11.00 2.44 -17.19
C ALA A 11 10.31 3.82 -17.10
N SER A 12 8.98 3.86 -17.09
CA SER A 12 8.23 5.11 -16.90
C SER A 12 8.32 5.65 -15.47
N GLN A 13 8.39 4.78 -14.46
CA GLN A 13 8.45 5.13 -13.04
C GLN A 13 9.85 5.50 -12.56
N GLN A 14 10.90 5.00 -13.19
CA GLN A 14 12.27 5.37 -12.85
C GLN A 14 12.52 6.88 -13.06
N ALA A 15 11.83 7.49 -14.01
CA ALA A 15 11.85 8.91 -14.23
C ALA A 15 11.02 9.70 -13.19
N ILE A 16 10.27 9.02 -12.32
CA ILE A 16 9.57 9.61 -11.18
C ILE A 16 10.44 9.35 -9.97
N GLU A 17 11.07 10.39 -9.42
CA GLU A 17 11.51 10.34 -8.04
C GLU A 17 10.27 9.96 -7.21
N PHE A 18 10.23 8.72 -6.72
CA PHE A 18 9.21 8.24 -5.82
C PHE A 18 9.32 9.05 -4.52
N GLY A 19 8.61 10.15 -4.53
CA GLY A 19 8.49 11.12 -3.47
C GLY A 19 9.84 11.70 -3.05
N GLN A 20 9.92 12.98 -2.88
CA GLN A 20 10.99 13.72 -2.18
C GLN A 20 11.36 13.15 -0.79
N HIS A 21 10.92 11.92 -0.50
CA HIS A 21 10.93 11.28 0.81
C HIS A 21 11.64 9.94 0.87
N THR A 22 12.20 9.43 -0.24
CA THR A 22 12.96 8.17 -0.19
C THR A 22 14.42 8.45 0.15
N THR A 23 14.94 7.78 1.17
CA THR A 23 16.34 7.89 1.60
C THR A 23 17.32 7.21 0.63
N LYS A 24 16.81 6.39 -0.28
CA LYS A 24 17.58 5.67 -1.30
C LYS A 24 16.72 5.46 -2.55
N ALA A 25 17.20 5.92 -3.70
CA ALA A 25 16.58 5.62 -4.99
C ALA A 25 16.61 4.09 -5.25
N ARG A 26 15.47 3.53 -5.68
CA ARG A 26 15.39 2.14 -6.12
C ARG A 26 15.91 2.01 -7.53
N SER A 27 16.61 0.92 -7.82
CA SER A 27 17.00 0.58 -9.19
C SER A 27 15.76 0.22 -10.03
N GLU A 28 15.85 0.38 -11.35
CA GLU A 28 14.82 -0.04 -12.30
C GLU A 28 14.42 -1.50 -12.10
N ARG A 29 15.41 -2.37 -11.84
CA ARG A 29 15.18 -3.80 -11.57
C ARG A 29 14.36 -4.02 -10.29
N GLU A 30 14.59 -3.23 -9.24
CA GLU A 30 13.81 -3.31 -8.01
C GLU A 30 12.38 -2.84 -8.26
N ILE A 31 12.19 -1.75 -8.98
CA ILE A 31 10.87 -1.21 -9.35
C ILE A 31 10.11 -2.23 -10.22
N ALA A 32 10.76 -2.78 -11.25
CA ALA A 32 10.16 -3.80 -12.11
C ALA A 32 9.73 -5.05 -11.32
N ARG A 33 10.56 -5.49 -10.38
CA ARG A 33 10.23 -6.63 -9.52
C ARG A 33 9.04 -6.33 -8.61
N ASP A 34 9.00 -5.16 -8.00
CA ASP A 34 7.92 -4.77 -7.10
C ASP A 34 6.59 -4.65 -7.89
N ASN A 35 6.62 -4.06 -9.08
CA ASN A 35 5.48 -3.99 -9.99
C ASN A 35 5.01 -5.38 -10.45
N LEU A 36 5.96 -6.28 -10.74
CA LEU A 36 5.63 -7.67 -11.11
C LEU A 36 4.90 -8.39 -9.97
N ILE A 37 5.38 -8.23 -8.74
CA ILE A 37 4.77 -8.83 -7.54
C ILE A 37 3.36 -8.29 -7.34
N GLY A 38 3.17 -6.96 -7.43
CA GLY A 38 1.86 -6.32 -7.35
C GLY A 38 0.89 -6.86 -8.40
N LYS A 39 1.30 -6.84 -9.67
CA LYS A 39 0.46 -7.31 -10.78
C LYS A 39 0.12 -8.81 -10.72
N ILE A 40 1.03 -9.65 -10.21
CA ILE A 40 0.74 -11.06 -9.95
C ILE A 40 -0.31 -11.20 -8.83
N ALA A 41 -0.25 -10.37 -7.78
CA ALA A 41 -1.23 -10.40 -6.70
C ALA A 41 -2.64 -10.00 -7.21
N GLU A 42 -2.74 -8.98 -8.05
CA GLU A 42 -4.01 -8.58 -8.70
C GLU A 42 -4.59 -9.70 -9.56
N VAL A 43 -3.76 -10.32 -10.41
CA VAL A 43 -4.17 -11.48 -11.23
C VAL A 43 -4.65 -12.65 -10.35
N ALA A 44 -3.95 -12.92 -9.25
CA ALA A 44 -4.33 -13.99 -8.33
C ALA A 44 -5.67 -13.67 -7.64
N PHE A 45 -5.92 -12.41 -7.25
CA PHE A 45 -7.19 -11.97 -6.70
C PHE A 45 -8.32 -12.15 -7.71
N SER A 46 -8.17 -11.62 -8.92
CA SER A 46 -9.17 -11.75 -9.98
C SER A 46 -9.49 -13.21 -10.28
N LYS A 47 -8.46 -14.06 -10.42
CA LYS A 47 -8.62 -15.49 -10.64
C LYS A 47 -9.36 -16.17 -9.48
N MET A 48 -8.98 -15.87 -8.25
CA MET A 48 -9.60 -16.41 -7.04
C MET A 48 -11.08 -16.05 -6.95
N MET A 49 -11.43 -14.79 -7.24
CA MET A 49 -12.82 -14.32 -7.24
C MET A 49 -13.65 -15.00 -8.32
N LYS A 50 -13.10 -15.13 -9.52
CA LYS A 50 -13.78 -15.81 -10.64
C LYS A 50 -13.97 -17.31 -10.39
N GLU A 51 -12.92 -18.02 -10.01
CA GLU A 51 -12.96 -19.49 -9.89
C GLU A 51 -13.77 -19.98 -8.68
N ASN A 52 -13.71 -19.26 -7.55
CA ASN A 52 -14.36 -19.69 -6.33
C ASN A 52 -15.77 -19.10 -6.13
N TYR A 53 -16.06 -17.95 -6.75
CA TYR A 53 -17.30 -17.19 -6.48
C TYR A 53 -18.03 -16.74 -7.74
N GLY A 54 -17.49 -16.97 -8.93
CA GLY A 54 -18.08 -16.52 -10.19
C GLY A 54 -18.05 -14.99 -10.39
N ILE A 55 -17.26 -14.27 -9.60
CA ILE A 55 -17.18 -12.81 -9.63
C ILE A 55 -16.07 -12.38 -10.59
N GLU A 56 -16.44 -11.73 -11.68
CA GLU A 56 -15.47 -11.16 -12.61
C GLU A 56 -14.87 -9.87 -12.04
N VAL A 57 -13.54 -9.82 -11.97
CA VAL A 57 -12.78 -8.64 -11.57
C VAL A 57 -11.88 -8.23 -12.72
N PRO A 58 -12.19 -7.13 -13.41
CA PRO A 58 -11.38 -6.64 -14.51
C PRO A 58 -9.95 -6.34 -14.04
N LEU A 59 -8.98 -6.66 -14.88
CA LEU A 59 -7.57 -6.36 -14.62
C LEU A 59 -7.12 -5.22 -15.53
N ASP A 60 -6.57 -4.19 -14.94
CA ASP A 60 -5.95 -3.11 -15.67
C ASP A 60 -4.49 -3.42 -16.00
N PHE A 61 -4.15 -3.40 -17.28
CA PHE A 61 -2.80 -3.53 -17.82
C PHE A 61 -2.42 -2.29 -18.66
N ASN A 62 -3.11 -1.17 -18.47
CA ASN A 62 -2.77 0.07 -19.15
C ASN A 62 -1.50 0.66 -18.56
N TYR A 63 -0.77 1.38 -19.40
CA TYR A 63 0.39 2.16 -19.00
C TYR A 63 -0.05 3.60 -18.79
N TYR A 64 0.26 4.13 -17.62
CA TYR A 64 -0.06 5.50 -17.28
C TYR A 64 1.13 6.41 -17.47
N PRO A 65 0.95 7.61 -18.02
CA PRO A 65 1.99 8.62 -18.09
C PRO A 65 2.54 8.96 -16.71
N ARG A 66 3.71 9.57 -16.68
CA ARG A 66 4.35 10.04 -15.44
C ARG A 66 3.38 10.87 -14.60
N GLY A 67 3.23 10.50 -13.32
CA GLY A 67 2.37 11.21 -12.37
C GLY A 67 0.88 10.88 -12.45
N GLN A 68 0.48 10.00 -13.36
CA GLN A 68 -0.85 9.41 -13.41
C GLN A 68 -0.80 7.98 -12.86
N TRP A 69 -1.84 7.59 -12.15
CA TRP A 69 -2.00 6.29 -11.53
C TRP A 69 -3.39 5.77 -11.80
N ASP A 70 -3.54 4.45 -11.86
CA ASP A 70 -4.86 3.85 -11.74
C ASP A 70 -5.49 4.25 -10.39
N ASN A 71 -6.80 4.42 -10.39
CA ASN A 71 -7.49 4.87 -9.19
C ASN A 71 -7.54 3.78 -8.11
N GLN A 72 -7.56 2.50 -8.52
CA GLN A 72 -7.65 1.34 -7.64
C GLN A 72 -7.38 0.03 -8.39
N ASP A 73 -6.93 -1.00 -7.65
CA ASP A 73 -6.58 -2.29 -8.23
C ASP A 73 -7.81 -3.12 -8.61
N ALA A 74 -8.93 -2.96 -7.88
CA ALA A 74 -10.19 -3.65 -8.15
C ALA A 74 -11.40 -2.92 -7.56
N GLU A 75 -12.57 -3.15 -8.17
CA GLU A 75 -13.87 -2.73 -7.64
C GLU A 75 -14.88 -3.87 -7.72
N ILE A 76 -15.60 -4.12 -6.63
CA ILE A 76 -16.69 -5.10 -6.55
C ILE A 76 -17.85 -4.48 -5.80
N ASN A 77 -19.00 -4.33 -6.46
CA ASN A 77 -20.22 -3.79 -5.87
C ASN A 77 -20.01 -2.51 -5.05
N GLY A 78 -19.22 -1.56 -5.59
CA GLY A 78 -18.87 -0.30 -4.94
C GLY A 78 -17.75 -0.38 -3.90
N TRP A 79 -17.25 -1.57 -3.56
CA TRP A 79 -16.04 -1.72 -2.77
C TRP A 79 -14.80 -1.44 -3.61
N ARG A 80 -14.07 -0.43 -3.24
CA ARG A 80 -12.73 -0.15 -3.80
C ARG A 80 -11.70 -0.95 -3.03
N ILE A 81 -10.93 -1.76 -3.74
CA ILE A 81 -10.01 -2.74 -3.17
C ILE A 81 -8.59 -2.43 -3.61
N ASP A 82 -7.69 -2.28 -2.64
CA ASP A 82 -6.23 -2.18 -2.85
C ASP A 82 -5.61 -3.56 -2.61
N ILE A 83 -4.93 -4.10 -3.61
CA ILE A 83 -4.36 -5.44 -3.59
C ILE A 83 -2.85 -5.33 -3.38
N LYS A 84 -2.38 -5.81 -2.25
CA LYS A 84 -0.97 -5.79 -1.87
C LYS A 84 -0.31 -7.13 -2.15
N GLY A 85 0.84 -7.07 -2.79
CA GLY A 85 1.71 -8.22 -3.02
C GLY A 85 3.04 -8.10 -2.29
N THR A 86 3.57 -9.20 -1.77
CA THR A 86 4.95 -9.29 -1.33
C THR A 86 5.52 -10.68 -1.60
N ARG A 87 6.84 -10.84 -1.55
CA ARG A 87 7.46 -12.16 -1.68
C ARG A 87 7.16 -13.03 -0.46
N SER A 88 7.16 -14.35 -0.67
CA SER A 88 7.14 -15.32 0.42
C SER A 88 8.26 -15.04 1.42
N GLY A 89 7.92 -15.09 2.72
CA GLY A 89 8.80 -14.66 3.82
C GLY A 89 8.46 -13.28 4.38
N GLY A 90 7.69 -12.45 3.67
CA GLY A 90 7.08 -11.24 4.24
C GLY A 90 6.13 -11.58 5.40
N ARG A 91 6.06 -10.69 6.38
CA ARG A 91 5.22 -10.87 7.58
C ARG A 91 4.30 -9.70 7.86
N TRP A 92 4.42 -8.62 7.08
CA TRP A 92 3.73 -7.36 7.28
C TRP A 92 2.99 -6.92 6.03
N MET A 93 1.75 -6.49 6.19
CA MET A 93 1.07 -5.61 5.25
C MET A 93 1.43 -4.17 5.64
N LEU A 94 1.90 -3.40 4.67
CA LEU A 94 2.24 -1.98 4.84
C LEU A 94 1.30 -1.15 3.96
N ILE A 95 0.72 -0.12 4.55
CA ILE A 95 -0.18 0.82 3.87
C ILE A 95 0.35 2.22 4.16
N GLU A 96 0.83 2.89 3.12
CA GLU A 96 1.39 4.24 3.26
C GLU A 96 0.34 5.26 3.70
N TRP A 97 0.70 6.11 4.65
CA TRP A 97 -0.18 7.15 5.17
C TRP A 97 -0.65 8.14 4.12
N ASN A 98 0.24 8.47 3.17
CA ASN A 98 -0.09 9.40 2.10
C ASN A 98 -1.28 8.93 1.25
N LYS A 99 -1.46 7.62 1.14
CA LYS A 99 -2.60 7.01 0.44
C LYS A 99 -3.91 7.19 1.21
N LEU A 100 -3.84 7.49 2.51
CA LEU A 100 -4.98 7.71 3.38
C LEU A 100 -5.18 9.21 3.71
N ASN A 101 -4.58 10.11 2.93
CA ASN A 101 -4.79 11.56 3.08
C ASN A 101 -6.18 11.94 2.54
N PHE A 102 -7.10 12.10 3.46
CA PHE A 102 -8.53 12.29 3.20
C PHE A 102 -8.86 13.58 2.44
N ARG A 103 -8.09 14.65 2.64
CA ARG A 103 -8.40 15.97 2.05
C ARG A 103 -8.19 16.02 0.54
N GLN A 104 -7.28 15.21 0.01
CA GLN A 104 -6.91 15.27 -1.41
C GLN A 104 -7.44 14.09 -2.23
N ARG A 105 -7.95 13.02 -1.58
CA ARG A 105 -8.23 11.74 -2.24
C ARG A 105 -9.51 11.04 -1.76
N ASP A 106 -10.51 11.76 -1.27
CA ASP A 106 -11.75 11.16 -0.76
C ASP A 106 -12.42 10.21 -1.76
N ASN A 107 -12.29 10.51 -3.06
CA ASN A 107 -12.85 9.68 -4.12
C ASN A 107 -11.98 8.46 -4.49
N ASN A 108 -10.74 8.41 -4.03
CA ASN A 108 -9.76 7.37 -4.42
C ASN A 108 -9.32 6.46 -3.25
N LEU A 109 -9.94 6.60 -2.07
CA LEU A 109 -9.62 5.76 -0.93
C LEU A 109 -10.18 4.35 -1.11
N SER A 110 -9.31 3.36 -0.89
CA SER A 110 -9.74 1.98 -0.86
C SER A 110 -10.47 1.67 0.44
N HIS A 111 -11.59 0.95 0.34
CA HIS A 111 -12.37 0.49 1.48
C HIS A 111 -11.78 -0.78 2.11
N LEU A 112 -11.08 -1.57 1.30
CA LEU A 112 -10.52 -2.87 1.66
C LEU A 112 -9.10 -2.99 1.13
N PHE A 113 -8.22 -3.55 1.96
CA PHE A 113 -6.85 -3.91 1.61
C PHE A 113 -6.70 -5.42 1.69
N VAL A 114 -6.26 -6.05 0.61
CA VAL A 114 -6.11 -7.50 0.49
C VAL A 114 -4.65 -7.85 0.28
N MET A 115 -4.15 -8.86 1.01
CA MET A 115 -2.74 -9.23 1.01
C MET A 115 -2.48 -10.59 0.41
N PHE A 116 -1.52 -10.63 -0.49
CA PHE A 116 -0.98 -11.86 -1.08
C PHE A 116 0.53 -11.99 -0.87
N THR A 117 1.01 -13.22 -0.82
CA THR A 117 2.44 -13.51 -0.98
C THR A 117 2.66 -14.28 -2.27
N VAL A 118 3.63 -13.82 -3.04
CA VAL A 118 4.10 -14.46 -4.28
C VAL A 118 5.34 -15.29 -3.93
N ASP A 119 5.29 -16.58 -4.21
CA ASP A 119 6.45 -17.43 -4.00
C ASP A 119 7.54 -17.10 -5.02
N TRP A 120 8.78 -17.04 -4.54
CA TRP A 120 9.90 -16.49 -5.29
C TRP A 120 11.13 -17.36 -5.21
N ASN A 121 11.60 -17.81 -6.36
CA ASN A 121 12.87 -18.52 -6.46
C ASN A 121 14.03 -17.52 -6.39
N ARG A 122 14.80 -17.60 -5.30
CA ARG A 122 15.92 -16.70 -5.04
C ARG A 122 17.09 -16.90 -5.99
N ASN A 123 17.28 -18.11 -6.49
CA ASN A 123 18.41 -18.43 -7.37
C ASN A 123 18.21 -17.85 -8.78
N THR A 124 16.97 -17.89 -9.27
CA THR A 124 16.62 -17.37 -10.60
C THR A 124 16.10 -15.94 -10.56
N ASP A 125 15.83 -15.40 -9.37
CA ASP A 125 15.16 -14.11 -9.12
C ASP A 125 13.82 -14.00 -9.88
N GLN A 126 13.02 -15.10 -9.84
CA GLN A 126 11.76 -15.21 -10.60
C GLN A 126 10.64 -15.76 -9.72
N PRO A 127 9.35 -15.38 -10.01
CA PRO A 127 8.20 -16.01 -9.35
C PRO A 127 8.05 -17.46 -9.78
N THR A 128 7.68 -18.34 -8.84
CA THR A 128 7.44 -19.77 -9.10
C THR A 128 6.06 -20.05 -9.67
N GLY A 129 5.16 -19.06 -9.67
CA GLY A 129 3.76 -19.22 -10.05
C GLY A 129 2.82 -19.54 -8.87
N LYS A 130 3.35 -19.83 -7.67
CA LYS A 130 2.55 -20.04 -6.48
C LYS A 130 2.25 -18.70 -5.79
N VAL A 131 0.96 -18.45 -5.53
CA VAL A 131 0.47 -17.27 -4.83
C VAL A 131 -0.42 -17.69 -3.67
N SER A 132 -0.30 -17.04 -2.53
CA SER A 132 -1.09 -17.37 -1.34
C SER A 132 -1.78 -16.13 -0.78
N TYR A 133 -3.10 -16.20 -0.59
CA TYR A 133 -3.88 -15.23 0.14
C TYR A 133 -3.45 -15.21 1.61
N ARG A 134 -3.23 -14.03 2.19
CA ARG A 134 -2.79 -13.85 3.57
C ARG A 134 -3.82 -13.22 4.47
N GLY A 135 -4.85 -12.64 3.89
CA GLY A 135 -5.94 -12.01 4.62
C GLY A 135 -6.25 -10.62 4.09
N ALA A 136 -7.21 -9.99 4.72
CA ALA A 136 -7.67 -8.65 4.39
C ALA A 136 -7.89 -7.79 5.63
N VAL A 137 -7.98 -6.47 5.44
CA VAL A 137 -8.40 -5.51 6.46
C VAL A 137 -9.22 -4.41 5.81
N SER A 138 -10.33 -4.01 6.43
CA SER A 138 -11.09 -2.84 5.98
C SER A 138 -10.43 -1.56 6.47
N LEU A 139 -10.65 -0.46 5.74
CA LEU A 139 -10.20 0.87 6.14
C LEU A 139 -10.71 1.25 7.53
N ASP A 140 -11.97 0.93 7.83
CA ASP A 140 -12.57 1.18 9.15
C ASP A 140 -11.83 0.46 10.28
N LYS A 141 -11.54 -0.84 10.12
CA LYS A 141 -10.77 -1.60 11.10
C LYS A 141 -9.34 -1.12 11.22
N LEU A 142 -8.71 -0.75 10.10
CA LEU A 142 -7.38 -0.17 10.08
C LEU A 142 -7.32 1.10 10.92
N LYS A 143 -8.28 2.01 10.75
CA LYS A 143 -8.38 3.25 11.50
C LYS A 143 -8.64 3.06 12.99
N LYS A 144 -9.44 2.07 13.35
CA LYS A 144 -9.74 1.72 14.74
C LYS A 144 -8.60 0.98 15.43
N GLY A 145 -7.52 0.67 14.73
CA GLY A 145 -6.39 -0.07 15.27
C GLY A 145 -6.67 -1.55 15.54
N VAL A 146 -7.70 -2.12 14.90
CA VAL A 146 -8.07 -3.52 15.06
C VAL A 146 -7.79 -4.30 13.78
N PRO A 147 -7.17 -5.46 13.87
CA PRO A 147 -6.37 -5.97 14.98
C PRO A 147 -5.00 -5.28 14.99
N THR A 148 -4.36 -5.12 16.08
CA THR A 148 -2.97 -4.67 16.28
C THR A 148 -2.29 -3.90 15.14
N THR A 149 -2.97 -2.89 14.59
CA THR A 149 -2.38 -1.96 13.62
C THR A 149 -1.37 -1.07 14.34
N VAL A 150 -0.16 -0.99 13.84
CA VAL A 150 0.89 -0.13 14.38
C VAL A 150 1.29 0.92 13.37
N ILE A 151 1.74 2.08 13.87
CA ILE A 151 2.32 3.11 13.02
C ILE A 151 3.82 2.93 12.99
N LEU A 152 4.32 2.70 11.79
CA LEU A 152 5.72 2.50 11.50
C LEU A 152 6.26 3.73 10.78
N ARG A 153 7.19 4.42 11.41
CA ARG A 153 7.74 5.69 10.91
C ARG A 153 8.75 5.49 9.80
N LYS A 154 8.79 6.44 8.87
CA LYS A 154 9.87 6.57 7.89
C LYS A 154 11.23 6.51 8.58
N GLY A 155 12.18 5.78 7.98
CA GLY A 155 13.53 5.60 8.48
C GLY A 155 13.65 4.53 9.57
N SER A 156 12.56 4.10 10.21
CA SER A 156 12.62 3.00 11.16
C SER A 156 12.84 1.65 10.46
N ILE A 157 13.37 0.69 11.20
CA ILE A 157 13.53 -0.67 10.70
C ILE A 157 12.20 -1.43 10.86
N LEU A 158 11.72 -2.05 9.79
CA LEU A 158 10.55 -2.92 9.84
C LEU A 158 10.82 -4.09 10.80
N PRO A 159 10.01 -4.26 11.87
CA PRO A 159 10.29 -5.23 12.93
C PRO A 159 10.47 -6.66 12.41
N GLY A 160 11.57 -7.29 12.82
CA GLY A 160 11.96 -8.65 12.39
C GLY A 160 12.60 -8.71 11.00
N THR A 161 13.05 -7.58 10.46
CA THR A 161 13.76 -7.49 9.17
C THR A 161 14.97 -6.55 9.28
N LYS A 162 15.69 -6.39 8.18
CA LYS A 162 16.74 -5.38 8.02
C LYS A 162 16.29 -4.22 7.10
N THR A 163 14.99 -4.15 6.77
CA THR A 163 14.45 -3.19 5.81
C THR A 163 14.12 -1.87 6.51
N HIS A 164 14.71 -0.77 6.05
CA HIS A 164 14.32 0.57 6.45
C HIS A 164 13.08 1.02 5.68
N LEU A 165 12.14 1.61 6.38
CA LEU A 165 10.90 2.12 5.81
C LEU A 165 11.16 3.45 5.08
N GLN A 166 10.65 3.54 3.86
CA GLN A 166 10.81 4.71 3.00
C GLN A 166 9.72 5.77 3.20
N ALA A 167 8.62 5.39 3.85
CA ALA A 167 7.50 6.26 4.18
C ALA A 167 6.93 5.88 5.55
N ASP A 168 6.09 6.76 6.11
CA ASP A 168 5.25 6.42 7.26
C ASP A 168 4.18 5.43 6.79
N ASN A 169 3.95 4.36 7.56
CA ASN A 169 3.03 3.29 7.20
C ASN A 169 2.13 2.90 8.38
N TYR A 170 0.91 2.50 8.07
CA TYR A 170 0.19 1.54 8.90
C TYR A 170 0.77 0.15 8.64
N GLY A 171 1.18 -0.54 9.70
CA GLY A 171 1.69 -1.90 9.64
C GLY A 171 0.75 -2.88 10.33
N ILE A 172 0.44 -3.99 9.65
CA ILE A 172 -0.35 -5.09 10.22
C ILE A 172 0.39 -6.39 9.95
N ARG A 173 0.55 -7.22 10.98
CA ARG A 173 1.13 -8.56 10.79
C ARG A 173 0.16 -9.46 10.05
N PHE A 174 0.65 -10.34 9.18
CA PHE A 174 -0.21 -11.28 8.45
C PHE A 174 -1.04 -12.20 9.35
N LYS A 175 -0.54 -12.51 10.56
CA LYS A 175 -1.30 -13.30 11.53
C LYS A 175 -2.57 -12.59 12.02
N ASP A 176 -2.57 -11.26 12.00
CA ASP A 176 -3.62 -10.40 12.52
C ASP A 176 -4.61 -9.94 11.41
N LEU A 177 -4.35 -10.29 10.14
CA LEU A 177 -5.27 -10.07 9.04
C LEU A 177 -6.47 -11.01 9.12
N TYR A 178 -7.61 -10.53 8.66
CA TYR A 178 -8.81 -11.33 8.55
C TYR A 178 -8.71 -12.36 7.41
N LYS A 179 -8.82 -13.65 7.73
CA LYS A 179 -8.48 -14.75 6.81
C LYS A 179 -9.70 -15.47 6.22
N HIS A 180 -10.90 -15.22 6.74
CA HIS A 180 -12.12 -15.92 6.30
C HIS A 180 -12.62 -15.33 4.97
N LEU A 181 -12.16 -15.93 3.88
CA LEU A 181 -12.43 -15.45 2.52
C LEU A 181 -13.94 -15.40 2.21
N ASN A 182 -14.70 -16.43 2.57
CA ASN A 182 -16.14 -16.46 2.33
C ASN A 182 -16.89 -15.30 3.02
N HIS A 183 -16.49 -14.95 4.24
CA HIS A 183 -17.07 -13.79 4.93
C HIS A 183 -16.67 -12.47 4.26
N MET A 184 -15.43 -12.35 3.80
CA MET A 184 -15.00 -11.17 3.03
C MET A 184 -15.86 -11.02 1.79
N VAL A 185 -16.05 -12.09 1.02
CA VAL A 185 -16.87 -12.07 -0.19
C VAL A 185 -18.33 -11.72 0.11
N LYS A 186 -18.90 -12.26 1.20
CA LYS A 186 -20.25 -11.87 1.64
C LYS A 186 -20.36 -10.34 1.84
N TYR A 187 -19.41 -9.73 2.56
CA TYR A 187 -19.37 -8.27 2.73
C TYR A 187 -19.23 -7.52 1.39
N LEU A 188 -18.42 -8.02 0.48
CA LEU A 188 -18.28 -7.41 -0.85
C LEU A 188 -19.61 -7.41 -1.62
N LEU A 189 -20.43 -8.46 -1.48
CA LEU A 189 -21.73 -8.56 -2.13
C LEU A 189 -22.80 -7.67 -1.47
N GLU A 190 -22.67 -7.36 -0.18
CA GLU A 190 -23.56 -6.44 0.54
C GLU A 190 -23.29 -4.95 0.22
N GLY A 191 -22.17 -4.63 -0.41
CA GLY A 191 -21.72 -3.26 -0.69
C GLY A 191 -21.04 -2.58 0.50
N PRO A 192 -20.28 -1.50 0.26
CA PRO A 192 -19.54 -0.81 1.30
C PRO A 192 -20.48 -0.08 2.26
N PRO A 193 -20.22 -0.13 3.58
CA PRO A 193 -20.95 0.68 4.54
C PRO A 193 -20.72 2.16 4.24
N LYS A 194 -21.72 3.00 4.50
CA LYS A 194 -21.55 4.45 4.50
C LYS A 194 -20.54 4.80 5.61
N GLN A 195 -19.31 5.12 5.23
CA GLN A 195 -18.25 5.43 6.18
C GLN A 195 -17.99 6.92 6.22
N SER A 196 -17.93 7.48 7.43
CA SER A 196 -17.21 8.71 7.64
C SER A 196 -15.72 8.40 7.63
N LEU A 197 -15.03 8.82 6.58
CA LEU A 197 -13.57 8.65 6.45
C LEU A 197 -12.80 9.50 7.47
N THR A 198 -13.49 10.41 8.15
CA THR A 198 -12.91 11.37 9.12
C THR A 198 -12.90 10.86 10.55
N ASP A 199 -13.67 9.81 10.88
CA ASP A 199 -13.67 9.25 12.23
C ASP A 199 -12.36 8.55 12.50
N GLY A 200 -11.61 9.14 13.42
CA GLY A 200 -10.20 8.92 13.54
C GLY A 200 -9.80 7.53 14.05
N TYR A 201 -8.89 6.91 13.34
CA TYR A 201 -8.02 5.92 13.93
C TYR A 201 -7.32 6.51 15.16
N ARG A 202 -7.31 5.75 16.25
CA ARG A 202 -6.50 6.05 17.42
C ARG A 202 -5.41 4.99 17.56
N ASN A 203 -4.16 5.43 17.56
CA ASN A 203 -3.04 4.52 17.75
C ASN A 203 -3.15 3.88 19.16
N PRO A 204 -3.25 2.56 19.27
CA PRO A 204 -3.42 1.90 20.56
C PRO A 204 -2.22 2.07 21.50
N TYR A 205 -1.04 2.42 20.97
CA TYR A 205 0.18 2.60 21.76
C TYR A 205 0.42 4.05 22.19
N THR A 206 0.05 5.03 21.36
CA THR A 206 0.29 6.46 21.64
C THR A 206 -0.99 7.20 22.00
N GLY A 207 -2.15 6.61 21.78
CA GLY A 207 -3.44 7.26 21.95
C GLY A 207 -3.75 8.34 20.91
N GLU A 208 -2.83 8.62 19.99
CA GLU A 208 -2.98 9.67 18.98
C GLU A 208 -3.99 9.28 17.89
N THR A 209 -4.80 10.22 17.46
CA THR A 209 -5.69 10.06 16.31
C THR A 209 -4.92 10.18 15.00
N THR A 210 -5.47 9.63 13.91
CA THR A 210 -4.90 9.81 12.56
C THR A 210 -4.70 11.29 12.21
N LEU A 211 -5.63 12.16 12.59
CA LEU A 211 -5.54 13.59 12.34
C LEU A 211 -4.39 14.25 13.11
N GLU A 212 -4.20 13.90 14.38
CA GLU A 212 -3.08 14.42 15.20
C GLU A 212 -1.73 13.97 14.62
N ILE A 213 -1.64 12.72 14.22
CA ILE A 213 -0.43 12.16 13.61
C ILE A 213 -0.12 12.83 12.28
N LEU A 214 -1.14 13.05 11.43
CA LEU A 214 -0.99 13.76 10.16
C LEU A 214 -0.59 15.22 10.36
N ARG A 215 -1.20 15.92 11.34
CA ARG A 215 -0.84 17.31 11.68
C ARG A 215 0.61 17.44 12.15
N LYS A 216 1.07 16.54 13.02
CA LYS A 216 2.48 16.50 13.47
C LYS A 216 3.42 16.29 12.30
N SER A 217 3.11 15.34 11.43
CA SER A 217 3.92 15.06 10.23
C SER A 217 4.01 16.26 9.27
N THR A 218 2.94 17.04 9.16
CA THR A 218 2.93 18.26 8.32
C THR A 218 3.74 19.39 8.99
N ALA A 219 3.57 19.61 10.28
CA ALA A 219 4.31 20.61 11.03
C ALA A 219 5.83 20.35 11.05
N ASP A 220 6.23 19.07 11.15
CA ASP A 220 7.65 18.67 11.10
C ASP A 220 8.26 18.94 9.72
N LYS A 221 7.48 18.78 8.64
CA LYS A 221 7.91 19.10 7.26
C LYS A 221 8.08 20.60 7.05
N GLU A 222 7.16 21.41 7.55
CA GLU A 222 7.24 22.88 7.45
C GLU A 222 8.43 23.43 8.23
N LYS A 223 8.76 22.87 9.39
CA LYS A 223 9.97 23.22 10.15
C LYS A 223 11.25 22.87 9.44
N SER A 224 11.31 21.67 8.84
CA SER A 224 12.49 21.24 8.06
C SER A 224 12.73 22.12 6.83
N GLN A 225 11.68 22.52 6.12
CA GLN A 225 11.80 23.43 4.98
C GLN A 225 12.24 24.85 5.36
N LYS A 226 11.78 25.34 6.52
CA LYS A 226 12.23 26.66 7.04
C LYS A 226 13.69 26.65 7.46
N SER A 227 14.16 25.55 8.07
CA SER A 227 15.57 25.46 8.48
C SER A 227 16.53 25.33 7.30
N GLU A 228 16.10 24.77 6.16
CA GLU A 228 16.89 24.71 4.93
C GLU A 228 16.89 26.05 4.20
N GLY A 229 15.79 26.81 4.25
CA GLY A 229 15.69 28.15 3.65
C GLY A 229 16.54 29.24 4.37
N ASP A 230 16.67 29.16 5.69
CA ASP A 230 17.49 30.09 6.47
C ASP A 230 19.00 29.82 6.31
N SER A 231 19.38 28.57 6.01
CA SER A 231 20.79 28.21 5.78
C SER A 231 21.34 28.73 4.45
N THR A 232 20.50 28.94 3.45
CA THR A 232 20.90 29.47 2.14
C THR A 232 21.02 30.98 2.12
N ALA A 233 20.33 31.72 2.97
CA ALA A 233 20.40 33.17 3.08
C ALA A 233 21.67 33.69 3.81
N ALA A 234 22.40 32.83 4.51
CA ALA A 234 23.61 33.19 5.26
C ALA A 234 24.89 33.14 4.44
N PHE A 235 24.86 32.79 3.16
CA PHE A 235 26.01 32.71 2.27
C PHE A 235 26.09 33.79 1.17
N GLU A 236 25.17 34.78 1.18
CA GLU A 236 25.15 35.89 0.23
C GLU A 236 25.41 37.26 0.92
N ASN A 237 26.39 37.35 1.82
CA ASN A 237 26.96 38.63 2.26
C ASN A 237 28.47 38.58 2.36
#